data_80b7614c0ae5da4227f3622e65bdb948
#
_entry.id   80b7614c0ae5da4227f3622e65bdb948
#
_cell.length_a   1.000
_cell.length_b   1.000
_cell.length_c   1.000
_cell.angle_alpha   90.00
_cell.angle_beta   90.00
_cell.angle_gamma   90.00
#
_symmetry.space_group_name_H-M   'P 1'
#
loop_
_entity.id
_entity.type
_entity.pdbx_description
1 polymer ?
#
loop_
_entity_poly.entity_id
_entity_poly.type
_entity_poly.pdbx_seq_one_letter_code
_entity_poly.pdbx_strand_id
1 'polypeptide(L)'
;MSQVIIYQNSNDGVSVCVPTGELPINEVLAKDCPDGAIIVDDSTLPQGADAQFFDAWKLNGSTVTVDFPTAQAHKLRDFNAAAVQVAQKRQLNTLAGIENTPSDADFTAELTAGRAAIAAATTTAQLVAIANPS
;
A
#
# COMPACT_ATOMS: atom_id res chain seq x y z
N MET A 1 -6.79 23.23 -2.23
CA MET A 1 -5.64 22.32 -2.42
C MET A 1 -4.49 22.84 -1.60
N SER A 2 -3.79 21.96 -0.93
CA SER A 2 -2.76 22.31 0.04
C SER A 2 -1.38 21.99 -0.52
N GLN A 3 -0.40 22.79 -0.13
CA GLN A 3 0.99 22.50 -0.44
C GLN A 3 1.57 21.58 0.62
N VAL A 4 2.38 20.64 0.18
CA VAL A 4 3.10 19.69 1.03
C VAL A 4 4.56 19.64 0.59
N ILE A 5 5.41 19.09 1.44
CA ILE A 5 6.83 18.92 1.15
C ILE A 5 7.08 17.44 0.95
N ILE A 6 7.73 17.08 -0.14
CA ILE A 6 8.07 15.67 -0.45
C ILE A 6 9.57 15.52 -0.61
N TYR A 7 10.08 14.35 -0.23
CA TYR A 7 11.48 13.99 -0.41
C TYR A 7 11.65 12.48 -0.44
N GLN A 8 12.73 12.02 -1.05
CA GLN A 8 13.06 10.61 -1.03
C GLN A 8 13.64 10.22 0.33
N ASN A 9 13.11 9.17 0.93
CA ASN A 9 13.60 8.70 2.23
C ASN A 9 14.68 7.63 2.06
N SER A 10 15.23 7.15 3.19
CA SER A 10 16.32 6.17 3.20
C SER A 10 15.94 4.79 2.64
N ASN A 11 14.65 4.52 2.48
CA ASN A 11 14.15 3.26 1.95
C ASN A 11 13.75 3.36 0.47
N ASP A 12 14.22 4.39 -0.24
CA ASP A 12 13.88 4.72 -1.63
C ASP A 12 12.41 5.03 -1.88
N GLY A 13 11.62 5.19 -0.80
CA GLY A 13 10.24 5.64 -0.87
C GLY A 13 10.14 7.16 -0.84
N VAL A 14 8.92 7.65 -0.74
CA VAL A 14 8.62 9.08 -0.66
C VAL A 14 8.09 9.41 0.71
N SER A 15 8.67 10.42 1.35
CA SER A 15 8.13 10.99 2.58
C SER A 15 7.38 12.27 2.27
N VAL A 16 6.25 12.46 2.93
CA VAL A 16 5.40 13.64 2.78
C VAL A 16 5.32 14.36 4.12
N CYS A 17 5.73 15.62 4.13
CA CYS A 17 5.59 16.47 5.29
C CYS A 17 4.41 17.43 5.09
N VAL A 18 3.42 17.34 5.97
CA VAL A 18 2.25 18.22 5.94
C VAL A 18 2.45 19.29 7.01
N PRO A 19 2.71 20.56 6.62
CA PRO A 19 2.90 21.62 7.60
C PRO A 19 1.63 21.88 8.41
N THR A 20 1.81 22.19 9.70
CA THR A 20 0.69 22.46 10.60
C THR A 20 0.08 23.84 10.41
N GLY A 21 0.75 24.73 9.67
CA GLY A 21 0.33 26.10 9.49
C GLY A 21 0.91 27.09 10.50
N GLU A 22 1.67 26.62 11.49
CA GLU A 22 2.32 27.48 12.49
C GLU A 22 3.46 28.30 11.89
N LEU A 23 4.15 27.72 10.91
CA LEU A 23 5.24 28.39 10.20
C LEU A 23 4.95 28.35 8.69
N PRO A 24 5.44 29.36 7.94
CA PRO A 24 5.39 29.28 6.47
C PRO A 24 6.06 28.02 5.96
N ILE A 25 5.51 27.45 4.89
CA ILE A 25 6.02 26.18 4.33
C ILE A 25 7.49 26.26 3.94
N ASN A 26 7.97 27.42 3.48
CA ASN A 26 9.38 27.61 3.13
C ASN A 26 10.29 27.48 4.34
N GLU A 27 9.84 27.91 5.52
CA GLU A 27 10.61 27.77 6.76
C GLU A 27 10.64 26.31 7.23
N VAL A 28 9.52 25.59 7.09
CA VAL A 28 9.45 24.16 7.39
C VAL A 28 10.41 23.40 6.48
N LEU A 29 10.42 23.73 5.19
CA LEU A 29 11.34 23.12 4.22
C LEU A 29 12.80 23.31 4.64
N ALA A 30 13.17 24.51 5.05
CA ALA A 30 14.56 24.82 5.40
C ALA A 30 15.00 24.19 6.72
N LYS A 31 14.08 24.06 7.69
CA LYS A 31 14.40 23.60 9.05
C LYS A 31 14.27 22.11 9.25
N ASP A 32 13.18 21.52 8.76
CA ASP A 32 12.74 20.19 9.17
C ASP A 32 12.89 19.15 8.08
N CYS A 33 13.27 19.56 6.88
CA CYS A 33 13.36 18.66 5.73
C CYS A 33 14.79 18.54 5.23
N PRO A 34 15.16 17.36 4.69
CA PRO A 34 16.51 17.19 4.16
C PRO A 34 16.73 17.96 2.87
N ASP A 35 17.99 18.10 2.49
CA ASP A 35 18.35 18.67 1.20
C ASP A 35 17.69 17.87 0.06
N GLY A 36 17.23 18.58 -0.96
CA GLY A 36 16.54 17.96 -2.07
C GLY A 36 15.03 17.83 -1.90
N ALA A 37 14.48 18.14 -0.71
CA ALA A 37 13.04 18.18 -0.50
C ALA A 37 12.42 19.32 -1.33
N ILE A 38 11.22 19.09 -1.84
CA ILE A 38 10.51 20.03 -2.70
C ILE A 38 9.09 20.26 -2.23
N ILE A 39 8.57 21.44 -2.55
CA ILE A 39 7.19 21.80 -2.25
C ILE A 39 6.34 21.48 -3.48
N VAL A 40 5.26 20.75 -3.30
CA VAL A 40 4.30 20.41 -4.36
C VAL A 40 2.88 20.61 -3.83
N ASP A 41 1.93 20.73 -4.76
CA ASP A 41 0.51 20.70 -4.41
C ASP A 41 0.12 19.24 -4.14
N ASP A 42 -0.65 19.00 -3.09
CA ASP A 42 -1.06 17.64 -2.72
C ASP A 42 -1.91 16.96 -3.80
N SER A 43 -2.55 17.73 -4.67
CA SER A 43 -3.31 17.19 -5.79
C SER A 43 -2.43 16.53 -6.86
N THR A 44 -1.13 16.80 -6.86
CA THR A 44 -0.17 16.19 -7.80
C THR A 44 0.32 14.82 -7.34
N LEU A 45 0.03 14.44 -6.10
CA LEU A 45 0.39 13.14 -5.54
C LEU A 45 -0.57 12.07 -6.07
N PRO A 46 -0.14 10.78 -6.10
CA PRO A 46 -1.03 9.70 -6.52
C PRO A 46 -2.34 9.70 -5.74
N GLN A 47 -3.45 9.51 -6.43
CA GLN A 47 -4.80 9.57 -5.88
C GLN A 47 -5.52 8.23 -6.10
N GLY A 48 -6.64 8.04 -5.40
CA GLY A 48 -7.47 6.86 -5.57
C GLY A 48 -6.76 5.56 -5.20
N ALA A 49 -6.76 4.59 -6.10
CA ALA A 49 -6.10 3.31 -5.88
C ALA A 49 -4.59 3.47 -5.67
N ASP A 50 -3.95 4.38 -6.39
CA ASP A 50 -2.51 4.65 -6.27
C ASP A 50 -2.14 5.17 -4.89
N ALA A 51 -3.02 5.94 -4.24
CA ALA A 51 -2.77 6.47 -2.90
C ALA A 51 -2.66 5.36 -1.85
N GLN A 52 -3.30 4.22 -2.08
CA GLN A 52 -3.26 3.09 -1.15
C GLN A 52 -1.92 2.36 -1.14
N PHE A 53 -1.09 2.57 -2.15
CA PHE A 53 0.23 1.94 -2.27
C PHE A 53 1.36 2.93 -1.97
N PHE A 54 1.20 3.68 -0.88
CA PHE A 54 2.16 4.70 -0.47
C PHE A 54 3.60 4.15 -0.38
N ASP A 55 3.75 2.92 0.11
CA ASP A 55 5.07 2.28 0.24
C ASP A 55 5.72 1.96 -1.10
N ALA A 56 4.96 2.01 -2.18
CA ALA A 56 5.46 1.79 -3.54
C ALA A 56 5.68 3.09 -4.31
N TRP A 57 5.48 4.24 -3.67
CA TRP A 57 5.71 5.54 -4.30
C TRP A 57 7.19 5.76 -4.55
N LYS A 58 7.51 6.35 -5.70
CA LYS A 58 8.87 6.73 -6.08
C LYS A 58 8.88 8.17 -6.53
N LEU A 59 9.93 8.88 -6.13
CA LEU A 59 10.14 10.27 -6.52
C LEU A 59 11.01 10.30 -7.77
N ASN A 60 10.49 10.91 -8.83
CA ASN A 60 11.20 11.10 -10.09
C ASN A 60 11.22 12.59 -10.41
N GLY A 61 12.31 13.26 -10.06
CA GLY A 61 12.39 14.72 -10.15
C GLY A 61 11.39 15.37 -9.18
N SER A 62 10.38 16.04 -9.70
CA SER A 62 9.32 16.67 -8.92
C SER A 62 8.00 15.87 -8.97
N THR A 63 8.01 14.71 -9.62
CA THR A 63 6.82 13.89 -9.83
C THR A 63 6.88 12.64 -8.97
N VAL A 64 5.77 12.31 -8.30
CA VAL A 64 5.63 11.06 -7.55
C VAL A 64 4.83 10.08 -8.41
N THR A 65 5.38 8.89 -8.59
CA THR A 65 4.73 7.80 -9.33
C THR A 65 4.68 6.56 -8.46
N VAL A 66 3.79 5.62 -8.79
CA VAL A 66 3.73 4.33 -8.13
C VAL A 66 4.58 3.33 -8.92
N ASP A 67 5.50 2.67 -8.23
CA ASP A 67 6.24 1.55 -8.81
C ASP A 67 5.36 0.31 -8.77
N PHE A 68 4.76 -0.04 -9.91
CA PHE A 68 3.76 -1.12 -9.97
C PHE A 68 4.29 -2.47 -9.47
N PRO A 69 5.50 -2.93 -9.88
CA PRO A 69 6.03 -4.19 -9.35
C PRO A 69 6.14 -4.20 -7.82
N THR A 70 6.51 -3.07 -7.21
CA THR A 70 6.56 -2.94 -5.75
C THR A 70 5.15 -3.00 -5.15
N ALA A 71 4.18 -2.31 -5.73
CA ALA A 71 2.78 -2.34 -5.29
C ALA A 71 2.23 -3.77 -5.37
N GLN A 72 2.51 -4.47 -6.45
CA GLN A 72 2.08 -5.86 -6.65
C GLN A 72 2.68 -6.78 -5.58
N ALA A 73 3.96 -6.62 -5.28
CA ALA A 73 4.64 -7.40 -4.23
C ALA A 73 4.04 -7.12 -2.85
N HIS A 74 3.73 -5.87 -2.55
CA HIS A 74 3.09 -5.49 -1.29
C HIS A 74 1.68 -6.06 -1.18
N LYS A 75 0.91 -6.03 -2.24
CA LYS A 75 -0.43 -6.65 -2.26
C LYS A 75 -0.35 -8.14 -2.00
N LEU A 76 0.59 -8.83 -2.65
CA LEU A 76 0.79 -10.26 -2.44
C LEU A 76 1.19 -10.56 -1.00
N ARG A 77 2.10 -9.76 -0.43
CA ARG A 77 2.51 -9.89 0.97
C ARG A 77 1.32 -9.77 1.91
N ASP A 78 0.48 -8.74 1.71
CA ASP A 78 -0.68 -8.49 2.57
C ASP A 78 -1.73 -9.58 2.40
N PHE A 79 -1.94 -10.05 1.17
CA PHE A 79 -2.83 -11.17 0.88
C PHE A 79 -2.37 -12.44 1.61
N ASN A 80 -1.09 -12.76 1.55
CA ASN A 80 -0.53 -13.95 2.19
C ASN A 80 -0.60 -13.83 3.72
N ALA A 81 -0.35 -12.64 4.29
CA ALA A 81 -0.47 -12.42 5.71
C ALA A 81 -1.91 -12.63 6.20
N ALA A 82 -2.89 -12.12 5.47
CA ALA A 82 -4.30 -12.34 5.77
C ALA A 82 -4.66 -13.83 5.65
N ALA A 83 -4.14 -14.51 4.64
CA ALA A 83 -4.37 -15.94 4.44
C ALA A 83 -3.86 -16.78 5.62
N VAL A 84 -2.68 -16.45 6.15
CA VAL A 84 -2.11 -17.13 7.33
C VAL A 84 -3.02 -16.95 8.54
N GLN A 85 -3.53 -15.75 8.80
CA GLN A 85 -4.43 -15.51 9.92
C GLN A 85 -5.73 -16.30 9.81
N VAL A 86 -6.31 -16.35 8.60
CA VAL A 86 -7.53 -17.13 8.37
C VAL A 86 -7.25 -18.63 8.52
N ALA A 87 -6.12 -19.11 8.02
CA ALA A 87 -5.74 -20.53 8.16
C ALA A 87 -5.57 -20.92 9.62
N GLN A 88 -4.97 -20.07 10.43
CA GLN A 88 -4.84 -20.29 11.88
C GLN A 88 -6.20 -20.35 12.56
N LYS A 89 -7.12 -19.45 12.24
CA LYS A 89 -8.48 -19.45 12.78
C LYS A 89 -9.22 -20.73 12.42
N ARG A 90 -9.08 -21.20 11.16
CA ARG A 90 -9.69 -22.44 10.69
C ARG A 90 -9.15 -23.66 11.44
N GLN A 91 -7.86 -23.68 11.69
CA GLN A 91 -7.23 -24.75 12.46
C GLN A 91 -7.76 -24.79 13.90
N LEU A 92 -7.89 -23.63 14.56
CA LEU A 92 -8.47 -23.53 15.89
C LEU A 92 -9.92 -24.00 15.90
N ASN A 93 -10.71 -23.65 14.89
CA ASN A 93 -12.08 -24.13 14.76
C ASN A 93 -12.15 -25.65 14.68
N THR A 94 -11.27 -26.25 13.87
CA THR A 94 -11.20 -27.71 13.73
C THR A 94 -10.88 -28.38 15.07
N LEU A 95 -9.93 -27.86 15.82
CA LEU A 95 -9.57 -28.37 17.14
C LEU A 95 -10.72 -28.24 18.14
N ALA A 96 -11.53 -27.21 18.01
CA ALA A 96 -12.68 -26.97 18.88
C ALA A 96 -13.95 -27.71 18.43
N GLY A 97 -13.90 -28.45 17.33
CA GLY A 97 -15.07 -29.15 16.78
C GLY A 97 -16.05 -28.25 16.05
N ILE A 98 -15.60 -27.05 15.64
CA ILE A 98 -16.41 -26.08 14.91
C ILE A 98 -16.15 -26.27 13.42
N GLU A 99 -17.24 -26.37 12.64
CA GLU A 99 -17.14 -26.51 11.19
C GLU A 99 -16.68 -25.20 10.55
N ASN A 100 -15.73 -25.29 9.61
CA ASN A 100 -15.25 -24.15 8.83
C ASN A 100 -16.13 -23.92 7.61
N THR A 101 -16.40 -22.66 7.31
CA THR A 101 -17.12 -22.22 6.11
C THR A 101 -16.33 -21.10 5.45
N PRO A 102 -15.98 -21.21 4.18
CA PRO A 102 -16.18 -22.35 3.27
C PRO A 102 -15.31 -23.55 3.66
N SER A 103 -15.48 -24.66 2.92
CA SER A 103 -14.66 -25.87 3.14
C SER A 103 -13.18 -25.58 2.87
N ASP A 104 -12.30 -26.47 3.35
CA ASP A 104 -10.85 -26.33 3.11
C ASP A 104 -10.51 -26.34 1.63
N ALA A 105 -11.19 -27.16 0.82
CA ALA A 105 -10.99 -27.20 -0.61
C ALA A 105 -11.36 -25.86 -1.27
N ASP A 106 -12.49 -25.29 -0.88
CA ASP A 106 -12.95 -24.00 -1.41
C ASP A 106 -12.04 -22.86 -0.95
N PHE A 107 -11.60 -22.87 0.30
CA PHE A 107 -10.67 -21.88 0.82
C PHE A 107 -9.34 -21.93 0.06
N THR A 108 -8.79 -23.13 -0.19
CA THR A 108 -7.57 -23.30 -0.97
C THR A 108 -7.74 -22.77 -2.40
N ALA A 109 -8.90 -23.06 -3.02
CA ALA A 109 -9.21 -22.55 -4.36
C ALA A 109 -9.27 -21.00 -4.38
N GLU A 110 -9.85 -20.38 -3.36
CA GLU A 110 -9.90 -18.93 -3.23
C GLU A 110 -8.50 -18.33 -3.12
N LEU A 111 -7.61 -18.93 -2.33
CA LEU A 111 -6.22 -18.48 -2.20
C LEU A 111 -5.48 -18.56 -3.53
N THR A 112 -5.64 -19.67 -4.24
CA THR A 112 -5.01 -19.87 -5.55
C THR A 112 -5.50 -18.82 -6.55
N ALA A 113 -6.82 -18.60 -6.60
CA ALA A 113 -7.43 -17.62 -7.51
C ALA A 113 -6.97 -16.20 -7.18
N GLY A 114 -6.90 -15.85 -5.90
CA GLY A 114 -6.46 -14.52 -5.46
C GLY A 114 -5.00 -14.25 -5.83
N ARG A 115 -4.12 -15.21 -5.60
CA ARG A 115 -2.70 -15.08 -5.98
C ARG A 115 -2.53 -14.97 -7.49
N ALA A 116 -3.28 -15.74 -8.25
CA ALA A 116 -3.25 -15.67 -9.72
C ALA A 116 -3.76 -14.31 -10.21
N ALA A 117 -4.80 -13.76 -9.62
CA ALA A 117 -5.33 -12.45 -9.96
C ALA A 117 -4.30 -11.34 -9.66
N ILE A 118 -3.59 -11.42 -8.53
CA ILE A 118 -2.53 -10.46 -8.19
C ILE A 118 -1.40 -10.54 -9.23
N ALA A 119 -0.99 -11.74 -9.62
CA ALA A 119 0.07 -11.93 -10.61
C ALA A 119 -0.34 -11.44 -12.00
N ALA A 120 -1.62 -11.52 -12.35
CA ALA A 120 -2.15 -11.10 -13.64
C ALA A 120 -2.53 -9.62 -13.69
N ALA A 121 -2.56 -8.92 -12.54
CA ALA A 121 -2.96 -7.52 -12.48
C ALA A 121 -1.96 -6.64 -13.24
N THR A 122 -2.48 -5.61 -13.90
CA THR A 122 -1.68 -4.64 -14.65
C THR A 122 -1.85 -3.21 -14.14
N THR A 123 -2.79 -2.98 -13.23
CA THR A 123 -3.05 -1.65 -12.64
C THR A 123 -3.25 -1.77 -11.14
N THR A 124 -2.99 -0.66 -10.42
CA THR A 124 -3.24 -0.59 -8.98
C THR A 124 -4.73 -0.74 -8.66
N ALA A 125 -5.61 -0.24 -9.52
CA ALA A 125 -7.05 -0.41 -9.35
C ALA A 125 -7.45 -1.90 -9.34
N GLN A 126 -6.83 -2.71 -10.19
CA GLN A 126 -7.05 -4.16 -10.20
C GLN A 126 -6.56 -4.80 -8.90
N LEU A 127 -5.42 -4.36 -8.38
CA LEU A 127 -4.90 -4.86 -7.10
C LEU A 127 -5.84 -4.54 -5.94
N VAL A 128 -6.35 -3.32 -5.88
CA VAL A 128 -7.29 -2.90 -4.83
C VAL A 128 -8.59 -3.71 -4.90
N ALA A 129 -9.05 -4.04 -6.10
CA ALA A 129 -10.27 -4.81 -6.29
C ALA A 129 -10.18 -6.27 -5.81
N ILE A 130 -8.96 -6.79 -5.61
CA ILE A 130 -8.76 -8.16 -5.11
C ILE A 130 -8.92 -8.15 -3.60
N ALA A 131 -9.95 -8.85 -3.10
CA ALA A 131 -10.19 -8.94 -1.66
C ALA A 131 -9.13 -9.84 -0.99
N ASN A 132 -8.66 -9.41 0.18
CA ASN A 132 -7.82 -10.24 1.03
C ASN A 132 -8.69 -11.32 1.71
N PRO A 133 -8.14 -12.50 2.01
CA PRO A 133 -8.86 -13.51 2.78
C PRO A 133 -9.34 -12.98 4.13
N SER A 134 -10.49 -13.41 4.54
CA SER A 134 -11.10 -12.95 5.80
C SER A 134 -11.77 -14.07 6.58
#